data_1181e6be58e3da4ffe8e7d608b18d225
#
_entry.id   1181e6be58e3da4ffe8e7d608b18d225
#
_cell.length_a   1.000
_cell.length_b   1.000
_cell.length_c   1.000
_cell.angle_alpha   90.00
_cell.angle_beta   90.00
_cell.angle_gamma   90.00
#
_symmetry.space_group_name_H-M   'P 1'
#
loop_
_entity.id
_entity.type
_entity.pdbx_description
1 polymer ?
#
loop_
_entity_poly.entity_id
_entity_poly.type
_entity_poly.pdbx_seq_one_letter_code
_entity_poly.pdbx_strand_id
1 'polypeptide(L)'
;KMELLSALGQNLGPDSQILLFGATDSEITRDAEQVFNRHFLLVDVRNEQASATKHYFLQVDNQHKIEFLRRMTKLDHFKGILFFDSNKTMMRFAGIFGHTKTKFELLANEFGKERREKALNDLATGKTKLLLATDLAARGLDIPGLTYVINFDIPSETNTYMHRAGRTGRMNAEGYVVTLGDDHDFRDLKKLLANQLQIERVYFAGYHLTTEKPKLKKEKKQAKEQPIKTSTKKNKTKKRKKR
;
A
#
# COMPACT_ATOMS: atom_id res chain seq x y z
N LYS A 1 9.79 -23.11 16.44
CA LYS A 1 10.35 -21.80 16.92
C LYS A 1 10.53 -21.81 18.43
N MET A 2 9.56 -22.28 19.21
CA MET A 2 9.63 -22.33 20.68
C MET A 2 10.73 -23.27 21.17
N GLU A 3 10.91 -24.43 20.55
CA GLU A 3 11.99 -25.39 20.87
C GLU A 3 13.38 -24.75 20.73
N LEU A 4 13.60 -23.94 19.67
CA LEU A 4 14.87 -23.26 19.47
C LEU A 4 15.14 -22.21 20.56
N LEU A 5 14.11 -21.47 20.97
CA LEU A 5 14.21 -20.47 22.03
C LEU A 5 14.47 -21.14 23.42
N SER A 6 13.81 -22.25 23.66
CA SER A 6 14.07 -23.05 24.88
C SER A 6 15.51 -23.58 24.91
N ALA A 7 15.99 -24.12 23.79
CA ALA A 7 17.37 -24.57 23.66
C ALA A 7 18.39 -23.42 23.84
N LEU A 8 18.10 -22.24 23.32
CA LEU A 8 18.92 -21.05 23.58
C LEU A 8 18.92 -20.68 25.08
N GLY A 9 17.72 -20.67 25.67
CA GLY A 9 17.57 -20.35 27.10
C GLY A 9 18.39 -21.25 28.02
N GLN A 10 18.44 -22.56 27.74
CA GLN A 10 19.22 -23.54 28.50
C GLN A 10 20.74 -23.34 28.42
N ASN A 11 21.21 -22.70 27.34
CA ASN A 11 22.65 -22.43 27.15
C ASN A 11 23.09 -21.03 27.64
N LEU A 12 22.15 -20.22 28.18
CA LEU A 12 22.48 -18.91 28.71
C LEU A 12 22.99 -19.02 30.17
N GLY A 13 24.09 -18.35 30.45
CA GLY A 13 24.62 -18.25 31.82
C GLY A 13 23.65 -17.51 32.76
N PRO A 14 23.76 -17.72 34.07
CA PRO A 14 22.86 -17.12 35.08
C PRO A 14 22.87 -15.57 35.00
N ASP A 15 24.00 -14.98 34.66
CA ASP A 15 24.18 -13.51 34.57
C ASP A 15 23.82 -12.91 33.20
N SER A 16 23.34 -13.73 32.25
CA SER A 16 22.94 -13.23 30.92
C SER A 16 21.68 -12.40 31.00
N GLN A 17 21.68 -11.21 30.45
CA GLN A 17 20.48 -10.41 30.28
C GLN A 17 19.75 -10.82 28.99
N ILE A 18 18.43 -11.00 29.10
CA ILE A 18 17.56 -11.31 27.95
C ILE A 18 16.62 -10.12 27.70
N LEU A 19 16.65 -9.57 26.52
CA LEU A 19 15.78 -8.50 26.09
C LEU A 19 14.93 -8.99 24.90
N LEU A 20 13.61 -8.90 25.03
CA LEU A 20 12.66 -9.25 24.00
C LEU A 20 11.99 -7.98 23.47
N PHE A 21 12.09 -7.73 22.18
CA PHE A 21 11.46 -6.59 21.52
C PHE A 21 10.39 -7.05 20.55
N GLY A 22 9.23 -6.44 20.60
CA GLY A 22 8.12 -6.69 19.68
C GLY A 22 7.21 -5.48 19.54
N ALA A 23 6.65 -5.29 18.36
CA ALA A 23 5.65 -4.25 18.13
C ALA A 23 4.24 -4.70 18.54
N THR A 24 4.04 -6.01 18.67
CA THR A 24 2.76 -6.64 19.02
C THR A 24 3.01 -7.79 19.99
N ASP A 25 2.00 -8.13 20.78
CA ASP A 25 2.04 -9.32 21.60
C ASP A 25 2.15 -10.57 20.72
N SER A 26 3.03 -11.47 21.10
CA SER A 26 3.25 -12.75 20.43
C SER A 26 3.19 -13.88 21.46
N GLU A 27 3.05 -15.12 20.98
CA GLU A 27 3.16 -16.28 21.86
C GLU A 27 4.49 -16.28 22.62
N ILE A 28 5.57 -15.85 21.94
CA ILE A 28 6.91 -15.78 22.54
C ILE A 28 6.94 -14.80 23.71
N THR A 29 6.32 -13.62 23.56
CA THR A 29 6.31 -12.62 24.66
C THR A 29 5.42 -13.04 25.82
N ARG A 30 4.33 -13.76 25.55
CA ARG A 30 3.44 -14.31 26.60
C ARG A 30 4.06 -15.45 27.36
N ASP A 31 4.76 -16.32 26.63
CA ASP A 31 5.32 -17.54 27.22
C ASP A 31 6.82 -17.41 27.58
N ALA A 32 7.37 -16.19 27.46
CA ALA A 32 8.80 -15.94 27.68
C ALA A 32 9.30 -16.41 29.05
N GLU A 33 8.54 -16.20 30.12
CA GLU A 33 8.91 -16.62 31.45
C GLU A 33 9.03 -18.15 31.55
N GLN A 34 8.12 -18.88 30.92
CA GLN A 34 8.18 -20.35 30.88
C GLN A 34 9.34 -20.86 30.01
N VAL A 35 9.54 -20.21 28.86
CA VAL A 35 10.57 -20.61 27.87
C VAL A 35 11.98 -20.44 28.47
N PHE A 36 12.22 -19.33 29.13
CA PHE A 36 13.54 -18.98 29.67
C PHE A 36 13.70 -19.30 31.16
N ASN A 37 12.63 -19.75 31.82
CA ASN A 37 12.57 -19.97 33.26
C ASN A 37 13.08 -18.76 34.05
N ARG A 38 12.62 -17.56 33.67
CA ARG A 38 13.02 -16.27 34.28
C ARG A 38 11.85 -15.31 34.30
N HIS A 39 11.81 -14.43 35.29
CA HIS A 39 10.86 -13.32 35.30
C HIS A 39 11.28 -12.22 34.34
N PHE A 40 10.31 -11.68 33.60
CA PHE A 40 10.49 -10.58 32.69
C PHE A 40 9.74 -9.33 33.16
N LEU A 41 10.42 -8.20 33.13
CA LEU A 41 9.76 -6.91 33.26
C LEU A 41 9.15 -6.50 31.90
N LEU A 42 7.83 -6.39 31.86
CA LEU A 42 7.14 -5.86 30.69
C LEU A 42 7.21 -4.33 30.70
N VAL A 43 7.85 -3.76 29.69
CA VAL A 43 7.88 -2.31 29.43
C VAL A 43 7.02 -2.05 28.19
N ASP A 44 5.80 -1.56 28.41
CA ASP A 44 4.88 -1.23 27.32
C ASP A 44 4.90 0.28 27.04
N VAL A 45 5.52 0.66 25.94
CA VAL A 45 5.65 2.06 25.49
C VAL A 45 4.62 2.45 24.41
N ARG A 46 3.67 1.57 24.10
CA ARG A 46 2.68 1.80 23.02
C ARG A 46 1.79 3.02 23.26
N ASN A 47 1.54 3.35 24.51
CA ASN A 47 0.69 4.49 24.91
C ASN A 47 1.47 5.79 25.10
N GLU A 48 2.79 5.76 25.14
CA GLU A 48 3.60 6.95 25.42
C GLU A 48 3.77 7.86 24.19
N GLN A 49 3.56 7.32 23.00
CA GLN A 49 3.62 8.07 21.75
C GLN A 49 2.34 7.82 20.97
N ALA A 50 1.43 8.81 20.96
CA ALA A 50 0.37 8.81 19.97
C ALA A 50 1.05 8.70 18.59
N SER A 51 0.84 7.59 17.90
CA SER A 51 1.43 7.39 16.57
C SER A 51 1.00 8.54 15.66
N ALA A 52 1.96 9.32 15.17
CA ALA A 52 1.70 10.37 14.19
C ALA A 52 1.23 9.80 12.83
N THR A 53 0.97 8.50 12.80
CA THR A 53 0.54 7.76 11.60
C THR A 53 -0.96 7.84 11.45
N LYS A 54 -1.41 8.36 10.30
CA LYS A 54 -2.82 8.40 9.90
C LYS A 54 -3.13 7.21 9.00
N HIS A 55 -4.27 6.55 9.25
CA HIS A 55 -4.68 5.37 8.51
C HIS A 55 -5.87 5.72 7.60
N TYR A 56 -5.65 5.59 6.31
CA TYR A 56 -6.62 5.94 5.29
C TYR A 56 -7.04 4.74 4.45
N PHE A 57 -8.29 4.75 4.04
CA PHE A 57 -8.80 3.86 3.01
C PHE A 57 -9.20 4.69 1.78
N LEU A 58 -8.48 4.51 0.70
CA LEU A 58 -8.78 5.17 -0.57
C LEU A 58 -9.71 4.29 -1.40
N GLN A 59 -10.96 4.73 -1.50
CA GLN A 59 -11.95 4.00 -2.29
C GLN A 59 -11.64 4.08 -3.78
N VAL A 60 -11.31 2.94 -4.37
CA VAL A 60 -10.92 2.80 -5.77
C VAL A 60 -11.22 1.38 -6.26
N ASP A 61 -11.79 1.25 -7.45
CA ASP A 61 -11.90 -0.03 -8.10
C ASP A 61 -10.58 -0.49 -8.73
N ASN A 62 -10.46 -1.77 -9.04
CA ASN A 62 -9.22 -2.35 -9.56
C ASN A 62 -8.75 -1.74 -10.88
N GLN A 63 -9.67 -1.24 -11.71
CA GLN A 63 -9.34 -0.66 -13.02
C GLN A 63 -8.65 0.70 -12.86
N HIS A 64 -8.97 1.44 -11.80
CA HIS A 64 -8.48 2.79 -11.55
C HIS A 64 -7.29 2.85 -10.58
N LYS A 65 -6.88 1.74 -9.94
CA LYS A 65 -5.76 1.72 -9.00
C LYS A 65 -4.48 2.34 -9.59
N ILE A 66 -4.17 2.06 -10.86
CA ILE A 66 -2.97 2.60 -11.54
C ILE A 66 -3.01 4.12 -11.63
N GLU A 67 -4.14 4.67 -12.07
CA GLU A 67 -4.30 6.12 -12.20
C GLU A 67 -4.23 6.81 -10.84
N PHE A 68 -4.86 6.24 -9.82
CA PHE A 68 -4.80 6.78 -8.46
C PHE A 68 -3.38 6.74 -7.90
N LEU A 69 -2.64 5.64 -8.08
CA LEU A 69 -1.24 5.55 -7.66
C LEU A 69 -0.35 6.57 -8.38
N ARG A 70 -0.54 6.75 -9.68
CA ARG A 70 0.13 7.80 -10.44
C ARG A 70 -0.15 9.19 -9.88
N ARG A 71 -1.36 9.47 -9.42
CA ARG A 71 -1.73 10.73 -8.75
C ARG A 71 -1.10 10.84 -7.36
N MET A 72 -1.08 9.76 -6.58
CA MET A 72 -0.45 9.74 -5.26
C MET A 72 1.03 10.11 -5.32
N THR A 73 1.78 9.64 -6.34
CA THR A 73 3.19 10.00 -6.49
C THR A 73 3.45 11.49 -6.72
N LYS A 74 2.40 12.27 -6.99
CA LYS A 74 2.45 13.73 -7.16
C LYS A 74 1.99 14.52 -5.93
N LEU A 75 1.60 13.82 -4.86
CA LEU A 75 1.30 14.47 -3.60
C LEU A 75 2.57 15.15 -3.06
N ASP A 76 2.37 16.23 -2.31
CA ASP A 76 3.47 16.93 -1.65
C ASP A 76 4.19 15.99 -0.67
N HIS A 77 5.52 16.10 -0.64
CA HIS A 77 6.38 15.26 0.19
C HIS A 77 6.18 13.74 0.03
N PHE A 78 5.62 13.29 -1.10
CA PHE A 78 5.42 11.88 -1.35
C PHE A 78 6.75 11.13 -1.45
N LYS A 79 6.94 10.17 -0.56
CA LYS A 79 7.98 9.15 -0.58
C LYS A 79 7.38 7.88 -0.01
N GLY A 80 7.15 6.88 -0.86
CA GLY A 80 6.26 5.77 -0.51
C GLY A 80 6.79 4.39 -0.83
N ILE A 81 6.22 3.41 -0.13
CA ILE A 81 6.35 1.99 -0.44
C ILE A 81 4.96 1.41 -0.71
N LEU A 82 4.83 0.67 -1.80
CA LEU A 82 3.61 -0.02 -2.22
C LEU A 82 3.77 -1.51 -1.98
N PHE A 83 2.95 -2.07 -1.11
CA PHE A 83 2.98 -3.47 -0.73
C PHE A 83 2.04 -4.34 -1.55
N PHE A 84 2.55 -5.50 -1.97
CA PHE A 84 1.85 -6.56 -2.66
C PHE A 84 1.94 -7.86 -1.89
N ASP A 85 0.91 -8.69 -1.98
CA ASP A 85 0.90 -10.01 -1.33
C ASP A 85 1.84 -11.01 -2.02
N SER A 86 2.14 -10.80 -3.32
CA SER A 86 3.02 -11.71 -4.07
C SER A 86 3.93 -10.99 -5.07
N ASN A 87 5.11 -11.59 -5.31
CA ASN A 87 6.02 -11.14 -6.37
C ASN A 87 5.34 -11.16 -7.74
N LYS A 88 4.49 -12.15 -8.02
CA LYS A 88 3.78 -12.27 -9.30
C LYS A 88 2.87 -11.07 -9.55
N THR A 89 2.07 -10.69 -8.56
CA THR A 89 1.19 -9.51 -8.65
C THR A 89 2.01 -8.23 -8.79
N MET A 90 3.06 -8.08 -8.00
CA MET A 90 3.98 -6.94 -8.06
C MET A 90 4.62 -6.77 -9.44
N MET A 91 5.17 -7.85 -10.02
CA MET A 91 5.84 -7.80 -11.33
C MET A 91 4.85 -7.49 -12.46
N ARG A 92 3.63 -8.07 -12.40
CA ARG A 92 2.57 -7.74 -13.35
C ARG A 92 2.18 -6.27 -13.27
N PHE A 93 2.00 -5.76 -12.07
CA PHE A 93 1.72 -4.35 -11.83
C PHE A 93 2.85 -3.46 -12.35
N ALA A 94 4.11 -3.78 -12.04
CA ALA A 94 5.28 -3.03 -12.48
C ALA A 94 5.36 -2.90 -14.00
N GLY A 95 5.06 -3.99 -14.74
CA GLY A 95 5.00 -3.98 -16.20
C GLY A 95 3.99 -2.96 -16.74
N ILE A 96 2.79 -2.90 -16.17
CA ILE A 96 1.75 -1.97 -16.60
C ILE A 96 2.07 -0.55 -16.12
N PHE A 97 2.48 -0.40 -14.86
CA PHE A 97 2.75 0.91 -14.26
C PHE A 97 3.95 1.62 -14.90
N GLY A 98 4.93 0.87 -15.41
CA GLY A 98 6.08 1.40 -16.15
C GLY A 98 5.69 2.24 -17.37
N HIS A 99 4.55 1.95 -18.01
CA HIS A 99 4.04 2.75 -19.14
C HIS A 99 3.54 4.15 -18.71
N THR A 100 3.35 4.39 -17.41
CA THR A 100 2.89 5.70 -16.89
C THR A 100 3.99 6.76 -16.81
N LYS A 101 5.24 6.44 -17.17
CA LYS A 101 6.45 7.26 -16.97
C LYS A 101 6.74 7.64 -15.51
N THR A 102 6.07 7.03 -14.55
CA THR A 102 6.35 7.21 -13.13
C THR A 102 7.59 6.40 -12.76
N LYS A 103 8.57 7.05 -12.14
CA LYS A 103 9.77 6.35 -11.66
C LYS A 103 9.48 5.57 -10.38
N PHE A 104 9.88 4.31 -10.37
CA PHE A 104 9.79 3.43 -9.20
C PHE A 104 10.95 2.44 -9.20
N GLU A 105 11.24 1.86 -8.05
CA GLU A 105 12.19 0.75 -7.90
C GLU A 105 11.48 -0.46 -7.30
N LEU A 106 12.05 -1.65 -7.57
CA LEU A 106 11.52 -2.92 -7.10
C LEU A 106 12.38 -3.46 -5.97
N LEU A 107 11.72 -3.91 -4.90
CA LEU A 107 12.33 -4.70 -3.83
C LEU A 107 11.76 -6.12 -3.89
N ALA A 108 12.55 -7.06 -4.39
CA ALA A 108 12.23 -8.48 -4.39
C ALA A 108 13.38 -9.27 -3.79
N ASN A 109 13.08 -10.37 -3.11
CA ASN A 109 14.12 -11.23 -2.53
C ASN A 109 15.02 -11.89 -3.57
N GLU A 110 14.48 -12.11 -4.77
CA GLU A 110 15.19 -12.68 -5.91
C GLU A 110 16.28 -11.74 -6.45
N PHE A 111 16.21 -10.45 -6.10
CA PHE A 111 17.22 -9.49 -6.50
C PHE A 111 18.41 -9.55 -5.54
N GLY A 112 19.62 -9.67 -6.09
CA GLY A 112 20.84 -9.65 -5.32
C GLY A 112 20.97 -8.37 -4.47
N LYS A 113 21.90 -8.43 -3.50
CA LYS A 113 22.14 -7.36 -2.52
C LYS A 113 22.36 -5.99 -3.19
N GLU A 114 23.18 -5.94 -4.23
CA GLU A 114 23.52 -4.71 -4.97
C GLU A 114 22.28 -4.01 -5.55
N ARG A 115 21.36 -4.77 -6.15
CA ARG A 115 20.14 -4.19 -6.72
C ARG A 115 19.20 -3.65 -5.65
N ARG A 116 19.14 -4.32 -4.49
CA ARG A 116 18.37 -3.85 -3.34
C ARG A 116 18.95 -2.57 -2.75
N GLU A 117 20.27 -2.52 -2.57
CA GLU A 117 20.98 -1.33 -2.09
C GLU A 117 20.81 -0.16 -3.06
N LYS A 118 20.89 -0.41 -4.37
CA LYS A 118 20.62 0.60 -5.39
C LYS A 118 19.20 1.16 -5.27
N ALA A 119 18.18 0.30 -5.14
CA ALA A 119 16.79 0.73 -5.02
C ALA A 119 16.57 1.62 -3.78
N LEU A 120 17.17 1.27 -2.65
CA LEU A 120 17.13 2.05 -1.42
C LEU A 120 17.86 3.39 -1.56
N ASN A 121 19.02 3.38 -2.20
CA ASN A 121 19.79 4.61 -2.45
C ASN A 121 19.06 5.55 -3.43
N ASP A 122 18.44 5.02 -4.47
CA ASP A 122 17.67 5.82 -5.43
C ASP A 122 16.41 6.44 -4.77
N LEU A 123 15.81 5.75 -3.79
CA LEU A 123 14.76 6.34 -2.96
C LEU A 123 15.32 7.39 -1.98
N ALA A 124 16.44 7.12 -1.32
CA ALA A 124 17.05 8.03 -0.36
C ALA A 124 17.46 9.35 -1.02
N THR A 125 18.05 9.27 -2.22
CA THR A 125 18.52 10.43 -2.99
C THR A 125 17.40 11.14 -3.78
N GLY A 126 16.16 10.62 -3.75
CA GLY A 126 15.02 11.20 -4.47
C GLY A 126 15.03 10.95 -5.98
N LYS A 127 15.90 10.09 -6.51
CA LYS A 127 15.86 9.68 -7.92
C LYS A 127 14.56 8.91 -8.23
N THR A 128 14.08 8.15 -7.27
CA THR A 128 12.73 7.58 -7.24
C THR A 128 11.99 8.04 -5.99
N LYS A 129 10.65 8.03 -6.05
CA LYS A 129 9.80 8.35 -4.90
C LYS A 129 8.95 7.16 -4.45
N LEU A 130 8.99 6.05 -5.20
CA LEU A 130 8.15 4.89 -4.97
C LEU A 130 8.95 3.60 -5.04
N LEU A 131 8.81 2.77 -3.99
CA LEU A 131 9.25 1.38 -3.98
C LEU A 131 8.04 0.46 -4.14
N LEU A 132 8.18 -0.60 -4.92
CA LEU A 132 7.24 -1.72 -4.97
C LEU A 132 7.88 -2.89 -4.22
N ALA A 133 7.16 -3.47 -3.27
CA ALA A 133 7.72 -4.53 -2.44
C ALA A 133 6.68 -5.57 -2.02
N THR A 134 7.16 -6.75 -1.65
CA THR A 134 6.40 -7.71 -0.85
C THR A 134 6.84 -7.63 0.62
N ASP A 135 6.04 -8.15 1.54
CA ASP A 135 6.37 -8.16 2.97
C ASP A 135 7.72 -8.82 3.25
N LEU A 136 7.98 -9.95 2.59
CA LEU A 136 9.22 -10.68 2.76
C LEU A 136 10.45 -9.88 2.31
N ALA A 137 10.33 -9.15 1.20
CA ALA A 137 11.42 -8.32 0.67
C ALA A 137 11.70 -7.07 1.51
N ALA A 138 10.68 -6.53 2.18
CA ALA A 138 10.79 -5.34 3.01
C ALA A 138 11.18 -5.65 4.46
N ARG A 139 11.18 -6.92 4.89
CA ARG A 139 11.54 -7.29 6.28
C ARG A 139 12.98 -6.88 6.60
N GLY A 140 13.17 -6.36 7.81
CA GLY A 140 14.49 -5.95 8.31
C GLY A 140 15.11 -4.74 7.62
N LEU A 141 14.43 -4.13 6.63
CA LEU A 141 14.93 -2.93 6.00
C LEU A 141 14.52 -1.70 6.81
N ASP A 142 15.50 -0.88 7.14
CA ASP A 142 15.25 0.48 7.59
C ASP A 142 15.23 1.40 6.35
N ILE A 143 14.07 2.03 6.11
CA ILE A 143 13.88 2.92 4.97
C ILE A 143 13.55 4.30 5.52
N PRO A 144 14.55 5.17 5.68
CA PRO A 144 14.35 6.45 6.32
C PRO A 144 13.50 7.39 5.45
N GLY A 145 12.67 8.18 6.14
CA GLY A 145 11.89 9.25 5.51
C GLY A 145 10.75 8.77 4.62
N LEU A 146 10.23 7.55 4.81
CA LEU A 146 8.98 7.15 4.20
C LEU A 146 7.82 7.95 4.79
N THR A 147 7.08 8.65 3.94
CA THR A 147 5.87 9.37 4.31
C THR A 147 4.62 8.54 4.04
N TYR A 148 4.66 7.68 3.03
CA TYR A 148 3.51 6.85 2.65
C TYR A 148 3.83 5.36 2.65
N VAL A 149 2.98 4.59 3.32
CA VAL A 149 2.84 3.14 3.15
C VAL A 149 1.53 2.89 2.44
N ILE A 150 1.58 2.16 1.33
CA ILE A 150 0.40 1.89 0.53
C ILE A 150 0.19 0.38 0.44
N ASN A 151 -0.98 -0.10 0.82
CA ASN A 151 -1.39 -1.48 0.62
C ASN A 151 -2.14 -1.58 -0.71
N PHE A 152 -1.52 -2.22 -1.70
CA PHE A 152 -2.20 -2.56 -2.97
C PHE A 152 -3.22 -3.67 -2.76
N ASP A 153 -2.80 -4.68 -2.01
CA ASP A 153 -3.64 -5.77 -1.52
C ASP A 153 -3.81 -5.63 0.00
N ILE A 154 -5.00 -5.97 0.50
CA ILE A 154 -5.29 -5.98 1.94
C ILE A 154 -4.51 -7.13 2.57
N PRO A 155 -3.66 -6.89 3.57
CA PRO A 155 -2.97 -7.98 4.24
C PRO A 155 -3.95 -8.94 4.92
N SER A 156 -3.64 -10.22 4.92
CA SER A 156 -4.48 -11.27 5.53
C SER A 156 -4.47 -11.26 7.06
N GLU A 157 -3.46 -10.62 7.67
CA GLU A 157 -3.26 -10.61 9.11
C GLU A 157 -3.03 -9.20 9.65
N THR A 158 -3.56 -8.95 10.86
CA THR A 158 -3.37 -7.69 11.58
C THR A 158 -1.88 -7.39 11.80
N ASN A 159 -1.09 -8.40 12.17
CA ASN A 159 0.36 -8.24 12.38
C ASN A 159 1.06 -7.77 11.10
N THR A 160 0.69 -8.32 9.94
CA THR A 160 1.24 -7.88 8.65
C THR A 160 0.89 -6.42 8.37
N TYR A 161 -0.36 -6.02 8.64
CA TYR A 161 -0.76 -4.61 8.52
C TYR A 161 0.08 -3.70 9.42
N MET A 162 0.26 -4.07 10.69
CA MET A 162 1.05 -3.28 11.65
C MET A 162 2.53 -3.21 11.26
N HIS A 163 3.10 -4.30 10.76
CA HIS A 163 4.49 -4.32 10.26
C HIS A 163 4.69 -3.44 9.04
N ARG A 164 3.70 -3.39 8.13
CA ARG A 164 3.71 -2.45 6.99
C ARG A 164 3.59 -1.01 7.49
N ALA A 165 2.62 -0.74 8.36
CA ALA A 165 2.39 0.59 8.94
C ALA A 165 3.63 1.14 9.66
N GLY A 166 4.33 0.31 10.42
CA GLY A 166 5.57 0.68 11.12
C GLY A 166 6.75 1.05 10.20
N ARG A 167 6.57 1.10 8.88
CA ARG A 167 7.58 1.63 7.95
C ARG A 167 7.51 3.14 7.80
N THR A 168 6.43 3.78 8.21
CA THR A 168 6.25 5.24 8.22
C THR A 168 5.98 5.75 9.63
N GLY A 169 5.91 7.05 9.83
CA GLY A 169 5.59 7.67 11.12
C GLY A 169 6.66 7.49 12.20
N ARG A 170 7.93 7.28 11.83
CA ARG A 170 9.03 7.08 12.76
C ARG A 170 9.57 8.41 13.27
N MET A 171 10.08 8.40 14.51
CA MET A 171 10.70 9.57 15.16
C MET A 171 9.78 10.81 15.16
N ASN A 172 8.50 10.62 15.47
CA ASN A 172 7.47 11.67 15.48
C ASN A 172 7.23 12.36 14.12
N ALA A 173 7.74 11.80 13.02
CA ALA A 173 7.40 12.27 11.69
C ALA A 173 5.98 11.86 11.31
N GLU A 174 5.26 12.74 10.62
CA GLU A 174 3.93 12.43 10.10
C GLU A 174 4.01 11.32 9.04
N GLY A 175 3.18 10.31 9.19
CA GLY A 175 3.11 9.15 8.30
C GLY A 175 1.69 8.83 7.86
N TYR A 176 1.57 8.27 6.68
CA TYR A 176 0.28 7.92 6.09
C TYR A 176 0.27 6.46 5.65
N VAL A 177 -0.68 5.67 6.14
CA VAL A 177 -0.95 4.33 5.65
C VAL A 177 -2.22 4.39 4.81
N VAL A 178 -2.13 4.08 3.53
CA VAL A 178 -3.25 4.15 2.59
C VAL A 178 -3.54 2.76 2.03
N THR A 179 -4.71 2.22 2.32
CA THR A 179 -5.16 0.95 1.73
C THR A 179 -6.09 1.22 0.56
N LEU A 180 -5.83 0.56 -0.57
CA LEU A 180 -6.59 0.73 -1.81
C LEU A 180 -7.62 -0.38 -1.96
N GLY A 181 -8.88 -0.03 -2.21
CA GLY A 181 -9.90 -1.04 -2.41
C GLY A 181 -11.29 -0.49 -2.64
N ASP A 182 -12.24 -1.40 -2.78
CA ASP A 182 -13.66 -1.09 -2.91
C ASP A 182 -14.39 -1.13 -1.55
N ASP A 183 -15.73 -1.08 -1.57
CA ASP A 183 -16.52 -1.12 -0.34
C ASP A 183 -16.48 -2.48 0.37
N HIS A 184 -16.21 -3.57 -0.36
CA HIS A 184 -16.03 -4.89 0.24
C HIS A 184 -14.69 -4.94 0.98
N ASP A 185 -13.64 -4.50 0.32
CA ASP A 185 -12.28 -4.37 0.87
C ASP A 185 -12.27 -3.53 2.15
N PHE A 186 -13.03 -2.44 2.19
CA PHE A 186 -13.14 -1.63 3.40
C PHE A 186 -13.75 -2.37 4.59
N ARG A 187 -14.80 -3.17 4.35
CA ARG A 187 -15.42 -3.96 5.40
C ARG A 187 -14.48 -5.04 5.94
N ASP A 188 -13.74 -5.67 5.04
CA ASP A 188 -12.79 -6.72 5.42
C ASP A 188 -11.61 -6.13 6.20
N LEU A 189 -11.09 -4.98 5.78
CA LEU A 189 -10.06 -4.27 6.54
C LEU A 189 -10.53 -3.88 7.94
N LYS A 190 -11.77 -3.40 8.09
CA LYS A 190 -12.34 -3.09 9.41
C LYS A 190 -12.46 -4.31 10.31
N LYS A 191 -12.89 -5.45 9.75
CA LYS A 191 -12.95 -6.72 10.49
C LYS A 191 -11.56 -7.18 10.92
N LEU A 192 -10.60 -7.12 10.00
CA LEU A 192 -9.22 -7.51 10.25
C LEU A 192 -8.62 -6.75 11.42
N LEU A 193 -8.83 -5.44 11.46
CA LEU A 193 -8.24 -4.57 12.48
C LEU A 193 -9.09 -4.47 13.75
N ALA A 194 -10.26 -5.13 13.80
CA ALA A 194 -11.13 -5.25 14.97
C ALA A 194 -11.30 -3.94 15.77
N ASN A 195 -11.43 -2.80 15.07
CA ASN A 195 -11.51 -1.45 15.62
C ASN A 195 -10.27 -1.01 16.47
N GLN A 196 -9.14 -1.70 16.36
CA GLN A 196 -7.90 -1.31 17.04
C GLN A 196 -7.32 0.00 16.51
N LEU A 197 -7.69 0.37 15.27
CA LEU A 197 -7.22 1.58 14.61
C LEU A 197 -8.40 2.35 14.00
N GLN A 198 -8.32 3.67 14.09
CA GLN A 198 -9.24 4.54 13.39
C GLN A 198 -8.81 4.64 11.92
N ILE A 199 -9.68 4.18 11.01
CA ILE A 199 -9.43 4.25 9.56
C ILE A 199 -10.43 5.21 8.95
N GLU A 200 -9.93 6.24 8.30
CA GLU A 200 -10.75 7.22 7.61
C GLU A 200 -10.85 6.91 6.12
N ARG A 201 -12.06 7.02 5.56
CA ARG A 201 -12.21 6.99 4.10
C ARG A 201 -11.75 8.30 3.50
N VAL A 202 -10.93 8.19 2.45
CA VAL A 202 -10.43 9.34 1.71
C VAL A 202 -10.72 9.20 0.23
N TYR A 203 -10.75 10.35 -0.43
CA TYR A 203 -10.99 10.51 -1.85
C TYR A 203 -9.97 11.48 -2.42
N PHE A 204 -9.74 11.45 -3.73
CA PHE A 204 -8.96 12.47 -4.38
C PHE A 204 -9.80 13.70 -4.75
N ALA A 205 -9.37 14.87 -4.26
CA ALA A 205 -9.84 16.17 -4.73
C ALA A 205 -8.66 16.90 -5.40
N GLY A 206 -8.59 16.86 -6.73
CA GLY A 206 -7.42 17.39 -7.45
C GLY A 206 -6.15 16.60 -7.15
N TYR A 207 -5.18 17.21 -6.46
CA TYR A 207 -3.88 16.63 -6.08
C TYR A 207 -3.71 16.47 -4.57
N HIS A 208 -4.79 16.40 -3.80
CA HIS A 208 -4.76 16.12 -2.37
C HIS A 208 -5.80 15.07 -1.99
N LEU A 209 -5.61 14.45 -0.85
CA LEU A 209 -6.58 13.54 -0.25
C LEU A 209 -7.56 14.35 0.62
N THR A 210 -8.83 13.97 0.58
CA THR A 210 -9.90 14.58 1.37
C THR A 210 -10.83 13.51 1.92
N THR A 211 -11.42 13.76 3.08
CA THR A 211 -12.45 12.91 3.65
C THR A 211 -13.83 13.19 3.04
N GLU A 212 -14.00 14.33 2.37
CA GLU A 212 -15.25 14.66 1.69
C GLU A 212 -15.37 13.91 0.37
N LYS A 213 -16.47 13.17 0.20
CA LYS A 213 -16.76 12.48 -1.07
C LYS A 213 -16.96 13.50 -2.18
N PRO A 214 -16.18 13.47 -3.28
CA PRO A 214 -16.35 14.40 -4.38
C PRO A 214 -17.76 14.31 -4.93
N LYS A 215 -18.46 15.44 -5.05
CA LYS A 215 -19.76 15.50 -5.74
C LYS A 215 -19.49 15.14 -7.21
N LEU A 216 -20.01 13.99 -7.67
CA LEU A 216 -19.96 13.62 -9.09
C LEU A 216 -20.58 14.75 -9.88
N LYS A 217 -19.77 15.47 -10.68
CA LYS A 217 -20.32 16.33 -11.74
C LYS A 217 -21.06 15.38 -12.66
N LYS A 218 -22.40 15.46 -12.67
CA LYS A 218 -23.23 14.81 -13.69
C LYS A 218 -22.68 15.29 -15.02
N GLU A 219 -21.96 14.42 -15.73
CA GLU A 219 -21.63 14.67 -17.13
C GLU A 219 -22.97 14.89 -17.84
N LYS A 220 -23.21 16.12 -18.27
CA LYS A 220 -24.29 16.44 -19.17
C LYS A 220 -23.98 15.68 -20.47
N LYS A 221 -24.59 14.49 -20.64
CA LYS A 221 -24.75 13.89 -21.97
C LYS A 221 -25.59 14.85 -22.81
N GLN A 222 -24.94 15.82 -23.42
CA GLN A 222 -25.47 16.47 -24.59
C GLN A 222 -25.27 15.49 -25.75
N ALA A 223 -26.14 14.52 -25.83
CA ALA A 223 -26.38 13.84 -27.08
C ALA A 223 -26.99 14.91 -28.04
N LYS A 224 -26.16 15.48 -28.89
CA LYS A 224 -26.64 16.14 -30.08
C LYS A 224 -27.17 15.05 -31.02
N GLU A 225 -28.42 14.71 -30.89
CA GLU A 225 -29.19 14.10 -31.99
C GLU A 225 -29.22 15.08 -33.14
N GLN A 226 -28.35 14.89 -34.12
CA GLN A 226 -28.54 15.51 -35.44
C GLN A 226 -29.49 14.60 -36.21
N PRO A 227 -30.63 15.13 -36.71
CA PRO A 227 -31.52 14.35 -37.56
C PRO A 227 -30.83 14.04 -38.89
N ILE A 228 -30.69 12.76 -39.19
CA ILE A 228 -30.20 12.27 -40.48
C ILE A 228 -31.21 12.70 -41.55
N LYS A 229 -30.85 13.69 -42.36
CA LYS A 229 -31.63 14.03 -43.58
C LYS A 229 -31.41 12.94 -44.62
N THR A 230 -32.38 12.08 -44.79
CA THR A 230 -32.46 11.11 -45.88
C THR A 230 -32.74 11.88 -47.20
N SER A 231 -31.73 12.08 -48.02
CA SER A 231 -31.92 12.58 -49.39
C SER A 231 -32.28 11.43 -50.31
N THR A 232 -33.57 11.31 -50.64
CA THR A 232 -34.10 10.42 -51.68
C THR A 232 -33.71 10.99 -53.05
N LYS A 233 -32.69 10.45 -53.70
CA LYS A 233 -32.40 10.73 -55.12
C LYS A 233 -33.36 9.94 -55.99
N LYS A 234 -34.33 10.65 -56.65
CA LYS A 234 -35.15 10.12 -57.74
C LYS A 234 -34.28 9.89 -58.97
N ASN A 235 -34.08 8.64 -59.37
CA ASN A 235 -33.52 8.27 -60.68
C ASN A 235 -34.57 8.52 -61.78
N LYS A 236 -34.28 9.48 -62.61
CA LYS A 236 -35.01 9.66 -63.92
C LYS A 236 -34.38 8.77 -64.99
N THR A 237 -35.05 7.70 -65.35
CA THR A 237 -34.77 6.84 -66.50
C THR A 237 -35.01 7.60 -67.80
N LYS A 238 -33.97 7.89 -68.56
CA LYS A 238 -34.08 8.36 -69.97
C LYS A 238 -34.19 7.15 -70.90
N LYS A 239 -35.40 6.98 -71.47
CA LYS A 239 -35.61 6.12 -72.64
C LYS A 239 -34.84 6.68 -73.83
N ARG A 240 -33.94 5.92 -74.43
CA ARG A 240 -33.33 6.16 -75.70
C ARG A 240 -34.13 5.40 -76.75
N LYS A 241 -34.84 6.21 -77.72
CA LYS A 241 -35.43 5.67 -78.91
C LYS A 241 -34.35 5.45 -79.98
N LYS A 242 -34.50 4.34 -80.71
CA LYS A 242 -33.73 4.00 -81.93
C LYS A 242 -33.96 4.98 -83.07
N ARG A 243 -32.92 5.26 -83.77
CA ARG A 243 -32.78 5.16 -85.23
C ARG A 243 -31.34 4.84 -85.54
#